data_65d11e9e733d1ed8bb69584f93497f55
#
_entry.id   65d11e9e733d1ed8bb69584f93497f55
#
_cell.length_a   1.000
_cell.length_b   1.000
_cell.length_c   1.000
_cell.angle_alpha   90.00
_cell.angle_beta   90.00
_cell.angle_gamma   90.00
#
_symmetry.space_group_name_H-M   'P 1'
#
loop_
_entity.id
_entity.type
_entity.pdbx_description
1 polymer ?
#
loop_
_entity_poly.entity_id
_entity_poly.type
_entity_poly.pdbx_seq_one_letter_code
_entity_poly.pdbx_strand_id
1 'polypeptide(L)'
;VTTLTKLVLYTERDGRAQFREEQVPLASGTPQSMLSVAFPSSGYQLRYSPIGYRSQFHCTPRPQWVFVLEGEMEIGLQDGSSRVLKAGGHCYAADSLPPGATFDSKVHGHWSAQRGADALVTLFVW
;
A
#
# COMPACT_ATOMS: atom_id res chain seq x y z
N VAL A 1 25.08 2.85 -2.35
CA VAL A 1 24.31 2.38 -1.18
C VAL A 1 23.26 1.39 -1.64
N THR A 2 23.14 0.29 -0.94
CA THR A 2 22.03 -0.66 -1.18
C THR A 2 20.71 -0.02 -0.77
N THR A 3 19.71 -0.19 -1.61
CA THR A 3 18.38 0.36 -1.37
C THR A 3 17.31 -0.71 -1.57
N LEU A 4 16.16 -0.52 -0.93
CA LEU A 4 14.93 -1.22 -1.23
C LEU A 4 13.98 -0.26 -1.93
N THR A 5 13.24 -0.75 -2.90
CA THR A 5 12.19 0.03 -3.56
C THR A 5 10.93 -0.01 -2.72
N LYS A 6 10.45 1.17 -2.34
CA LYS A 6 9.20 1.38 -1.63
C LYS A 6 8.15 1.85 -2.63
N LEU A 7 7.11 1.07 -2.83
CA LEU A 7 5.95 1.48 -3.62
C LEU A 7 5.07 2.38 -2.75
N VAL A 8 4.73 3.56 -3.25
CA VAL A 8 3.91 4.53 -2.53
C VAL A 8 2.62 4.79 -3.31
N LEU A 9 1.51 4.67 -2.63
CA LEU A 9 0.20 5.08 -3.11
C LEU A 9 -0.09 6.45 -2.50
N TYR A 10 -0.25 7.47 -3.34
CA TYR A 10 -0.42 8.86 -2.90
C TYR A 10 -1.54 9.55 -3.69
N THR A 11 -1.94 10.73 -3.25
CA THR A 11 -2.95 11.54 -3.94
C THR A 11 -2.28 12.63 -4.76
N GLU A 12 -2.57 12.64 -6.06
CA GLU A 12 -2.10 13.64 -7.00
C GLU A 12 -2.91 14.94 -6.86
N ARG A 13 -2.45 16.02 -7.50
CA ARG A 13 -3.10 17.34 -7.42
C ARG A 13 -4.55 17.35 -7.90
N ASP A 14 -4.89 16.48 -8.84
CA ASP A 14 -6.26 16.35 -9.36
C ASP A 14 -7.17 15.55 -8.40
N GLY A 15 -6.67 15.13 -7.25
CA GLY A 15 -7.42 14.36 -6.25
C GLY A 15 -7.40 12.85 -6.47
N ARG A 16 -6.77 12.36 -7.53
CA ARG A 16 -6.70 10.94 -7.84
C ARG A 16 -5.52 10.26 -7.17
N ALA A 17 -5.73 9.04 -6.74
CA ALA A 17 -4.65 8.19 -6.24
C ALA A 17 -3.74 7.75 -7.39
N GLN A 18 -2.44 7.75 -7.14
CA GLN A 18 -1.41 7.31 -8.07
C GLN A 18 -0.33 6.53 -7.34
N PHE A 19 0.44 5.72 -8.08
CA PHE A 19 1.62 5.05 -7.56
C PHE A 19 2.89 5.81 -7.94
N ARG A 20 3.87 5.79 -7.03
CA ARG A 20 5.26 6.16 -7.32
C ARG A 20 6.20 5.25 -6.56
N GLU A 21 7.45 5.23 -6.95
CA GLU A 21 8.49 4.47 -6.27
C GLU A 21 9.44 5.41 -5.56
N GLU A 22 9.83 5.05 -4.35
CA GLU A 22 10.86 5.72 -3.56
C GLU A 22 11.94 4.71 -3.17
N GLN A 23 13.18 5.16 -3.09
CA GLN A 23 14.28 4.31 -2.66
C GLN A 23 14.50 4.49 -1.16
N VAL A 24 14.54 3.36 -0.44
CA VAL A 24 14.83 3.34 0.99
C VAL A 24 16.27 2.92 1.17
N PRO A 25 17.18 3.83 1.60
CA PRO A 25 18.57 3.45 1.80
C PRO A 25 18.72 2.48 2.96
N LEU A 26 19.59 1.47 2.77
CA LEU A 26 19.99 0.53 3.80
C LEU A 26 21.42 0.88 4.22
N ALA A 27 21.58 2.02 4.90
CA ALA A 27 22.87 2.62 5.20
C ALA A 27 23.38 2.31 6.61
N SER A 28 22.61 1.57 7.39
CA SER A 28 22.93 1.19 8.76
C SER A 28 23.26 -0.30 8.86
N GLY A 29 23.70 -0.74 10.03
CA GLY A 29 24.00 -2.15 10.26
C GLY A 29 25.36 -2.58 9.73
N THR A 30 25.47 -3.82 9.30
CA THR A 30 26.70 -4.44 8.79
C THR A 30 26.50 -4.89 7.35
N PRO A 31 27.57 -5.24 6.59
CA PRO A 31 27.40 -5.76 5.23
C PRO A 31 26.52 -7.03 5.13
N GLN A 32 26.40 -7.78 6.22
CA GLN A 32 25.57 -8.99 6.27
C GLN A 32 24.20 -8.76 6.88
N SER A 33 23.92 -7.56 7.39
CA SER A 33 22.64 -7.18 7.98
C SER A 33 22.45 -5.68 7.81
N MET A 34 22.14 -5.29 6.59
CA MET A 34 21.94 -3.89 6.23
C MET A 34 20.57 -3.43 6.65
N LEU A 35 20.48 -2.28 7.28
CA LEU A 35 19.26 -1.75 7.86
C LEU A 35 18.94 -0.37 7.31
N SER A 36 17.64 -0.13 7.12
CA SER A 36 17.13 1.22 6.96
C SER A 36 17.20 1.97 8.29
N VAL A 37 16.88 3.26 8.27
CA VAL A 37 16.51 3.95 9.52
C VAL A 37 15.30 3.26 10.13
N ALA A 38 15.15 3.37 11.45
CA ALA A 38 13.93 2.88 12.11
C ALA A 38 12.79 3.85 11.82
N PHE A 39 11.71 3.34 11.21
CA PHE A 39 10.53 4.15 10.96
C PHE A 39 9.64 4.14 12.20
N PRO A 40 9.26 5.31 12.73
CA PRO A 40 8.35 5.36 13.87
C PRO A 40 7.00 4.74 13.49
N SER A 41 6.43 3.95 14.40
CA SER A 41 5.12 3.35 14.21
C SER A 41 4.35 3.35 15.51
N SER A 42 3.01 3.41 15.42
CA SER A 42 2.12 3.47 16.58
C SER A 42 1.34 2.18 16.78
N GLY A 43 1.18 1.39 15.74
CA GLY A 43 0.44 0.15 15.84
C GLY A 43 0.49 -0.69 14.58
N TYR A 44 -0.06 -1.89 14.68
CA TYR A 44 -0.20 -2.78 13.53
C TYR A 44 -1.46 -3.63 13.66
N GLN A 45 -1.97 -4.12 12.54
CA GLN A 45 -3.10 -5.04 12.48
C GLN A 45 -2.87 -6.09 11.41
N LEU A 46 -3.32 -7.29 11.66
CA LEU A 46 -3.41 -8.36 10.68
C LEU A 46 -4.83 -8.39 10.12
N ARG A 47 -4.94 -8.61 8.80
CA ARG A 47 -6.24 -8.76 8.15
C ARG A 47 -6.26 -10.02 7.30
N TYR A 48 -7.33 -10.78 7.43
CA TYR A 48 -7.66 -11.89 6.56
C TYR A 48 -8.74 -11.46 5.59
N SER A 49 -8.48 -11.61 4.30
CA SER A 49 -9.47 -11.33 3.23
C SER A 49 -9.74 -12.62 2.46
N PRO A 50 -10.96 -13.13 2.51
CA PRO A 50 -11.28 -14.40 1.86
C PRO A 50 -11.21 -14.30 0.35
N ILE A 51 -11.18 -15.46 -0.31
CA ILE A 51 -11.27 -15.56 -1.77
C ILE A 51 -12.53 -14.83 -2.23
N GLY A 52 -12.36 -13.96 -3.26
CA GLY A 52 -13.44 -13.14 -3.80
C GLY A 52 -13.59 -11.76 -3.16
N TYR A 53 -12.81 -11.45 -2.11
CA TYR A 53 -12.87 -10.12 -1.51
C TYR A 53 -12.52 -9.03 -2.52
N ARG A 54 -13.34 -7.98 -2.55
CA ARG A 54 -13.10 -6.75 -3.29
C ARG A 54 -13.73 -5.57 -2.57
N SER A 55 -12.98 -4.49 -2.41
CA SER A 55 -13.49 -3.26 -1.82
C SER A 55 -14.13 -2.35 -2.87
N GLN A 56 -14.93 -1.39 -2.40
CA GLN A 56 -15.28 -0.21 -3.16
C GLN A 56 -14.08 0.74 -3.22
N PHE A 57 -14.14 1.77 -4.09
CA PHE A 57 -13.18 2.86 -4.03
C PHE A 57 -13.25 3.53 -2.67
N HIS A 58 -12.10 3.76 -2.06
CA HIS A 58 -11.95 4.42 -0.77
C HIS A 58 -10.54 4.99 -0.65
N CYS A 59 -10.38 5.99 0.19
CA CYS A 59 -9.06 6.49 0.58
C CYS A 59 -8.54 5.69 1.76
N THR A 60 -7.23 5.66 1.90
CA THR A 60 -6.60 5.08 3.10
C THR A 60 -6.96 5.95 4.31
N PRO A 61 -7.47 5.36 5.41
CA PRO A 61 -7.92 6.15 6.56
C PRO A 61 -6.78 6.90 7.26
N ARG A 62 -5.57 6.38 7.16
CA ARG A 62 -4.33 7.00 7.67
C ARG A 62 -3.14 6.42 6.92
N PRO A 63 -2.04 7.15 6.75
CA PRO A 63 -0.85 6.60 6.11
C PRO A 63 -0.38 5.34 6.84
N GLN A 64 -0.12 4.28 6.08
CA GLN A 64 0.28 2.99 6.64
C GLN A 64 1.02 2.13 5.62
N TRP A 65 1.91 1.32 6.13
CA TRP A 65 2.49 0.24 5.35
C TRP A 65 1.47 -0.89 5.21
N VAL A 66 1.47 -1.51 4.04
CA VAL A 66 0.72 -2.73 3.77
C VAL A 66 1.72 -3.78 3.29
N PHE A 67 1.86 -4.86 4.04
CA PHE A 67 2.70 -6.00 3.67
C PHE A 67 1.81 -7.19 3.36
N VAL A 68 2.05 -7.86 2.24
CA VAL A 68 1.36 -9.10 1.90
C VAL A 68 2.13 -10.26 2.51
N LEU A 69 1.49 -10.99 3.41
CA LEU A 69 2.08 -12.16 4.08
C LEU A 69 1.74 -13.45 3.36
N GLU A 70 0.49 -13.59 2.89
CA GLU A 70 0.00 -14.74 2.15
C GLU A 70 -0.95 -14.29 1.05
N GLY A 71 -0.97 -15.01 -0.06
CA GLY A 71 -1.85 -14.70 -1.18
C GLY A 71 -1.36 -13.52 -2.01
N GLU A 72 -2.29 -12.91 -2.73
CA GLU A 72 -2.01 -11.79 -3.63
C GLU A 72 -3.06 -10.70 -3.46
N MET A 73 -2.61 -9.44 -3.48
CA MET A 73 -3.47 -8.27 -3.37
C MET A 73 -3.36 -7.42 -4.63
N GLU A 74 -4.49 -7.14 -5.25
CA GLU A 74 -4.55 -6.17 -6.33
C GLU A 74 -5.04 -4.82 -5.78
N ILE A 75 -4.38 -3.74 -6.19
CA ILE A 75 -4.78 -2.37 -5.86
C ILE A 75 -5.03 -1.66 -7.18
N GLY A 76 -6.25 -1.17 -7.38
CA GLY A 76 -6.69 -0.53 -8.62
C GLY A 76 -6.95 0.95 -8.47
N LEU A 77 -6.68 1.68 -9.55
CA LEU A 77 -6.80 3.13 -9.64
C LEU A 77 -7.96 3.54 -10.53
N GLN A 78 -8.31 4.83 -10.49
CA GLN A 78 -9.40 5.41 -11.29
C GLN A 78 -9.14 5.35 -12.81
N ASP A 79 -7.88 5.35 -13.23
CA ASP A 79 -7.51 5.27 -14.65
C ASP A 79 -7.61 3.85 -15.23
N GLY A 80 -8.02 2.87 -14.43
CA GLY A 80 -8.13 1.48 -14.83
C GLY A 80 -6.85 0.67 -14.68
N SER A 81 -5.74 1.31 -14.30
CA SER A 81 -4.49 0.60 -13.99
C SER A 81 -4.55 -0.06 -12.63
N SER A 82 -3.71 -1.06 -12.41
CA SER A 82 -3.61 -1.72 -11.12
C SER A 82 -2.21 -2.30 -10.90
N ARG A 83 -1.91 -2.60 -9.65
CA ARG A 83 -0.71 -3.33 -9.23
C ARG A 83 -1.11 -4.56 -8.43
N VAL A 84 -0.42 -5.66 -8.66
CA VAL A 84 -0.59 -6.89 -7.87
C VAL A 84 0.63 -7.07 -6.98
N LEU A 85 0.37 -7.16 -5.68
CA LEU A 85 1.39 -7.42 -4.67
C LEU A 85 1.27 -8.89 -4.27
N LYS A 86 2.35 -9.64 -4.46
CA LYS A 86 2.45 -11.04 -4.04
C LYS A 86 3.01 -11.13 -2.62
N ALA A 87 2.97 -12.31 -2.03
CA ALA A 87 3.56 -12.55 -0.71
C ALA A 87 5.01 -12.05 -0.67
N GLY A 88 5.33 -11.25 0.35
CA GLY A 88 6.60 -10.51 0.45
C GLY A 88 6.57 -9.13 -0.18
N GLY A 89 5.56 -8.81 -1.00
CA GLY A 89 5.36 -7.47 -1.55
C GLY A 89 4.74 -6.50 -0.54
N HIS A 90 4.86 -5.22 -0.84
CA HIS A 90 4.37 -4.19 0.06
C HIS A 90 4.06 -2.89 -0.68
N CYS A 91 3.26 -2.03 -0.06
CA CYS A 91 3.17 -0.64 -0.45
C CYS A 91 2.97 0.24 0.80
N TYR A 92 3.34 1.50 0.67
CA TYR A 92 3.00 2.53 1.64
C TYR A 92 1.76 3.27 1.14
N ALA A 93 0.61 3.00 1.75
CA ALA A 93 -0.66 3.60 1.35
C ALA A 93 -0.85 4.93 2.08
N ALA A 94 -0.89 6.02 1.33
CA ALA A 94 -0.99 7.37 1.86
C ALA A 94 -1.95 8.26 1.05
N ASP A 95 -2.77 7.66 0.19
CA ASP A 95 -3.79 8.40 -0.53
C ASP A 95 -4.87 8.88 0.43
N SER A 96 -5.27 10.12 0.27
CA SER A 96 -6.22 10.77 1.18
C SER A 96 -7.20 11.65 0.40
N LEU A 97 -8.31 11.96 1.05
CA LEU A 97 -9.26 12.93 0.50
C LEU A 97 -8.63 14.32 0.61
N PRO A 98 -8.55 15.10 -0.50
CA PRO A 98 -8.03 16.46 -0.43
C PRO A 98 -8.81 17.32 0.57
N PRO A 99 -8.14 18.28 1.24
CA PRO A 99 -8.80 19.17 2.20
C PRO A 99 -10.02 19.86 1.59
N GLY A 100 -11.15 19.82 2.29
CA GLY A 100 -12.40 20.42 1.85
C GLY A 100 -13.16 19.66 0.78
N ALA A 101 -12.63 18.56 0.25
CA ALA A 101 -13.31 17.77 -0.76
C ALA A 101 -14.36 16.84 -0.13
N THR A 102 -15.44 16.62 -0.86
CA THR A 102 -16.40 15.55 -0.58
C THR A 102 -15.97 14.32 -1.37
N PHE A 103 -16.01 13.15 -0.77
CA PHE A 103 -15.61 11.92 -1.44
C PHE A 103 -16.47 11.67 -2.69
N ASP A 104 -15.80 11.47 -3.82
CA ASP A 104 -16.40 11.10 -5.09
C ASP A 104 -15.76 9.79 -5.55
N SER A 105 -16.55 8.72 -5.63
CA SER A 105 -16.07 7.39 -6.01
C SER A 105 -15.58 7.30 -7.46
N LYS A 106 -15.78 8.33 -8.26
CA LYS A 106 -15.28 8.43 -9.65
C LYS A 106 -13.98 9.21 -9.75
N VAL A 107 -13.50 9.77 -8.66
CA VAL A 107 -12.30 10.62 -8.62
C VAL A 107 -11.32 10.12 -7.56
N HIS A 108 -11.78 9.88 -6.33
CA HIS A 108 -10.94 9.70 -5.17
C HIS A 108 -10.68 8.23 -4.85
N GLY A 109 -9.52 7.97 -4.28
CA GLY A 109 -9.18 6.70 -3.68
C GLY A 109 -8.81 5.60 -4.66
N HIS A 110 -8.78 4.41 -4.13
CA HIS A 110 -8.40 3.17 -4.80
C HIS A 110 -9.36 2.06 -4.37
N TRP A 111 -9.33 0.95 -5.10
CA TRP A 111 -9.94 -0.29 -4.62
C TRP A 111 -8.86 -1.34 -4.39
N SER A 112 -9.17 -2.35 -3.58
CA SER A 112 -8.31 -3.50 -3.38
C SER A 112 -9.11 -4.79 -3.51
N ALA A 113 -8.43 -5.86 -3.91
CA ALA A 113 -9.05 -7.16 -4.08
C ALA A 113 -8.07 -8.28 -3.77
N GLN A 114 -8.62 -9.38 -3.29
CA GLN A 114 -7.92 -10.65 -3.25
C GLN A 114 -7.76 -11.18 -4.67
N ARG A 115 -6.57 -11.69 -5.00
CA ARG A 115 -6.27 -12.37 -6.26
C ARG A 115 -5.66 -13.73 -5.99
N GLY A 116 -5.66 -14.56 -7.03
CA GLY A 116 -5.05 -15.90 -6.95
C GLY A 116 -5.92 -16.91 -6.22
N ALA A 117 -5.35 -18.09 -5.96
CA ALA A 117 -6.06 -19.26 -5.44
C ALA A 117 -6.19 -19.28 -3.92
N ASP A 118 -5.45 -18.43 -3.20
CA ASP A 118 -5.38 -18.45 -1.76
C ASP A 118 -6.01 -17.20 -1.17
N ALA A 119 -6.51 -17.30 0.06
CA ALA A 119 -6.94 -16.14 0.82
C ALA A 119 -5.76 -15.16 1.02
N LEU A 120 -6.10 -13.89 1.15
CA LEU A 120 -5.11 -12.82 1.30
C LEU A 120 -4.94 -12.52 2.79
N VAL A 121 -3.69 -12.58 3.26
CA VAL A 121 -3.33 -12.14 4.61
C VAL A 121 -2.38 -10.96 4.49
N THR A 122 -2.72 -9.86 5.14
CA THR A 122 -1.95 -8.62 5.11
C THR A 122 -1.63 -8.14 6.52
N LEU A 123 -0.52 -7.40 6.62
CA LEU A 123 -0.11 -6.68 7.82
C LEU A 123 -0.12 -5.20 7.51
N PHE A 124 -0.89 -4.44 8.28
CA PHE A 124 -0.88 -2.97 8.25
C PHE A 124 -0.04 -2.46 9.40
N VAL A 125 0.83 -1.47 9.13
CA VAL A 125 1.66 -0.81 10.16
C VAL A 125 1.54 0.70 9.99
N TRP A 126 1.15 1.39 11.05
CA TRP A 126 1.01 2.85 11.02
C TRP A 126 1.69 3.54 12.20
#